data_ae40accc7ce16d76dc6a6a086d0de6c3
#
_entry.id   ae40accc7ce16d76dc6a6a086d0de6c3
#
_cell.length_a   1.000
_cell.length_b   1.000
_cell.length_c   1.000
_cell.angle_alpha   90.00
_cell.angle_beta   90.00
_cell.angle_gamma   90.00
#
_symmetry.space_group_name_H-M   'P 1'
#
loop_
_entity.id
_entity.type
_entity.pdbx_description
1 polymer ?
#
loop_
_entity_poly.entity_id
_entity_poly.type
_entity_poly.pdbx_seq_one_letter_code
_entity_poly.pdbx_strand_id
1 'polypeptide(L)'
;MSKRNLQIQKLFLDNSPKLGNFAVRTIMKKRLIIILGPTASGKTDMAVKIAQHLDTEIVSADSRQIFKEMRIGTAVPDAETLRKVRHHLIQTHSVTEYYNVYKYEQEVLDILQNDIFRRRDVAVMCGGSMLYIDAVCNGIDFAPDPDEELRAELWQRFEAEGIEPLKMQLKFLDPKYYDTCDLHNHTRIIKALEVCIQTGKPYSSFRTGIKKERDFEIVKIGLNYPREILHDRINRRVDIMMDEGLLDEVRSLVQYRNLMPLNTVGYKELFDYIDNKTDLATAVELIKRNTRRYAKKQITWFNKTVNNRWYNPVEDEAKILQFLSEA
;
A
#
# COMPACT_ATOMS: atom_id res chain seq x y z
N MET A 1 42.73 -31.41 2.66
CA MET A 1 42.53 -30.61 3.89
C MET A 1 43.77 -30.75 4.74
N SER A 2 44.51 -29.68 4.91
CA SER A 2 45.88 -29.68 5.48
C SER A 2 45.86 -29.71 7.00
N LYS A 3 46.73 -30.51 7.60
CA LYS A 3 46.95 -30.66 9.06
C LYS A 3 47.19 -29.32 9.82
N ARG A 4 47.44 -28.24 9.12
CA ARG A 4 47.60 -26.88 9.70
C ARG A 4 46.33 -26.25 10.22
N ASN A 5 45.14 -26.61 9.69
CA ASN A 5 43.88 -26.02 10.13
C ASN A 5 43.32 -26.64 11.43
N LEU A 6 43.77 -27.84 11.79
CA LEU A 6 43.38 -28.48 13.07
C LEU A 6 44.18 -27.97 14.28
N GLN A 7 45.38 -27.45 14.07
CA GLN A 7 46.22 -26.91 15.16
C GLN A 7 45.77 -25.48 15.56
N ILE A 8 45.26 -24.71 14.64
CA ILE A 8 44.74 -23.34 14.95
C ILE A 8 43.41 -23.42 15.74
N GLN A 9 42.59 -24.41 15.49
CA GLN A 9 41.35 -24.62 16.27
C GLN A 9 41.59 -25.07 17.72
N LYS A 10 42.70 -25.76 18.01
CA LYS A 10 43.02 -26.20 19.38
C LYS A 10 43.68 -25.09 20.23
N LEU A 11 44.26 -24.06 19.65
CA LEU A 11 44.89 -22.95 20.39
C LEU A 11 43.89 -21.89 20.87
N PHE A 12 42.64 -21.92 20.40
CA PHE A 12 41.60 -21.00 20.85
C PHE A 12 40.66 -21.58 21.91
N LEU A 13 40.88 -22.85 22.34
CA LEU A 13 39.99 -23.52 23.27
C LEU A 13 40.50 -23.55 24.73
N ASP A 14 41.71 -23.12 25.03
CA ASP A 14 42.33 -23.35 26.34
C ASP A 14 42.66 -22.10 27.19
N ASN A 15 42.18 -20.90 26.81
CA ASN A 15 42.34 -19.71 27.65
C ASN A 15 41.14 -18.75 27.53
N SER A 16 40.01 -19.09 28.16
CA SER A 16 38.91 -18.15 28.34
C SER A 16 38.52 -18.10 29.82
N PRO A 17 38.57 -16.92 30.47
CA PRO A 17 37.89 -16.75 31.73
C PRO A 17 36.37 -16.88 31.52
N LYS A 18 35.67 -17.47 32.50
CA LYS A 18 34.24 -17.69 32.53
C LYS A 18 33.48 -16.44 32.10
N LEU A 19 33.15 -16.31 30.82
CA LEU A 19 32.17 -15.41 30.30
C LEU A 19 30.80 -16.05 30.50
N GLY A 20 29.98 -15.36 31.30
CA GLY A 20 28.59 -15.76 31.58
C GLY A 20 27.79 -15.99 30.31
N ASN A 21 26.73 -16.74 30.45
CA ASN A 21 25.76 -17.14 29.44
C ASN A 21 25.40 -16.01 28.44
N PHE A 22 26.24 -15.79 27.46
CA PHE A 22 25.80 -15.21 26.21
C PHE A 22 25.06 -16.31 25.46
N ALA A 23 23.74 -16.38 25.64
CA ALA A 23 22.90 -17.13 24.75
C ALA A 23 23.28 -16.70 23.34
N VAL A 24 23.79 -17.60 22.52
CA VAL A 24 23.93 -17.43 21.08
C VAL A 24 22.52 -17.18 20.58
N ARG A 25 22.13 -15.93 20.51
CA ARG A 25 20.85 -15.53 19.91
C ARG A 25 20.97 -15.97 18.46
N THR A 26 20.40 -17.09 18.11
CA THR A 26 20.24 -17.50 16.70
C THR A 26 19.70 -16.25 16.01
N ILE A 27 20.45 -15.71 15.05
CA ILE A 27 19.99 -14.53 14.30
C ILE A 27 18.77 -14.98 13.53
N MET A 28 17.60 -14.85 14.15
CA MET A 28 16.33 -15.12 13.48
C MET A 28 16.22 -14.13 12.33
N LYS A 29 16.00 -14.62 11.12
CA LYS A 29 15.78 -13.76 9.95
C LYS A 29 14.55 -12.90 10.20
N LYS A 30 14.70 -11.59 10.05
CA LYS A 30 13.57 -10.65 10.20
C LYS A 30 12.46 -11.02 9.23
N ARG A 31 11.21 -10.85 9.63
CA ARG A 31 10.06 -11.30 8.85
C ARG A 31 8.97 -10.22 8.77
N LEU A 32 8.48 -9.96 7.56
CA LEU A 32 7.32 -9.13 7.30
C LEU A 32 6.14 -9.99 6.88
N ILE A 33 5.11 -10.06 7.73
CA ILE A 33 3.85 -10.76 7.44
C ILE A 33 2.89 -9.76 6.82
N ILE A 34 2.44 -10.00 5.59
CA ILE A 34 1.54 -9.11 4.86
C ILE A 34 0.14 -9.71 4.81
N ILE A 35 -0.81 -9.04 5.47
CA ILE A 35 -2.23 -9.38 5.42
C ILE A 35 -2.87 -8.52 4.33
N LEU A 36 -3.21 -9.15 3.23
CA LEU A 36 -3.74 -8.47 2.05
C LEU A 36 -5.10 -9.05 1.63
N GLY A 37 -5.81 -8.33 0.77
CA GLY A 37 -7.12 -8.75 0.26
C GLY A 37 -7.99 -7.57 -0.11
N PRO A 38 -9.21 -7.81 -0.62
CA PRO A 38 -10.14 -6.76 -1.00
C PRO A 38 -10.62 -5.95 0.20
N THR A 39 -11.16 -4.76 -0.07
CA THR A 39 -11.87 -4.00 0.97
C THR A 39 -13.00 -4.85 1.59
N ALA A 40 -13.32 -4.62 2.84
CA ALA A 40 -14.30 -5.37 3.63
C ALA A 40 -14.00 -6.87 3.86
N SER A 41 -12.78 -7.36 3.60
CA SER A 41 -12.41 -8.77 3.83
C SER A 41 -11.93 -9.09 5.26
N GLY A 42 -12.04 -8.20 6.23
CA GLY A 42 -11.67 -8.49 7.63
C GLY A 42 -10.16 -8.42 7.91
N LYS A 43 -9.38 -7.77 7.04
CA LYS A 43 -7.92 -7.67 7.19
C LYS A 43 -7.46 -7.04 8.50
N THR A 44 -8.10 -5.95 8.90
CA THR A 44 -7.73 -5.20 10.11
C THR A 44 -7.85 -6.07 11.35
N ASP A 45 -8.99 -6.74 11.52
CA ASP A 45 -9.23 -7.62 12.68
C ASP A 45 -8.22 -8.76 12.73
N MET A 46 -7.94 -9.40 11.59
CA MET A 46 -6.95 -10.46 11.50
C MET A 46 -5.53 -9.94 11.77
N ALA A 47 -5.16 -8.78 11.24
CA ALA A 47 -3.85 -8.18 11.47
C ALA A 47 -3.63 -7.84 12.96
N VAL A 48 -4.65 -7.34 13.64
CA VAL A 48 -4.60 -7.07 15.08
C VAL A 48 -4.41 -8.36 15.87
N LYS A 49 -5.17 -9.43 15.57
CA LYS A 49 -5.01 -10.73 16.23
C LYS A 49 -3.61 -11.32 16.03
N ILE A 50 -3.09 -11.26 14.80
CA ILE A 50 -1.74 -11.74 14.48
C ILE A 50 -0.69 -10.90 15.22
N ALA A 51 -0.81 -9.57 15.20
CA ALA A 51 0.15 -8.70 15.83
C ALA A 51 0.16 -8.86 17.36
N GLN A 52 -1.00 -9.08 17.98
CA GLN A 52 -1.09 -9.42 19.40
C GLN A 52 -0.47 -10.79 19.70
N HIS A 53 -0.75 -11.81 18.88
CA HIS A 53 -0.21 -13.17 19.04
C HIS A 53 1.32 -13.20 18.94
N LEU A 54 1.89 -12.38 18.04
CA LEU A 54 3.34 -12.32 17.80
C LEU A 54 4.04 -11.19 18.57
N ASP A 55 3.34 -10.48 19.46
CA ASP A 55 3.83 -9.31 20.20
C ASP A 55 4.55 -8.31 19.31
N THR A 56 3.87 -7.83 18.26
CA THR A 56 4.45 -6.92 17.27
C THR A 56 3.50 -5.77 16.89
N GLU A 57 3.91 -4.98 15.91
CA GLU A 57 3.24 -3.77 15.47
C GLU A 57 2.78 -3.89 14.02
N ILE A 58 1.82 -3.04 13.63
CA ILE A 58 1.20 -3.05 12.31
C ILE A 58 1.65 -1.83 11.51
N VAL A 59 2.03 -2.04 10.25
CA VAL A 59 2.25 -0.98 9.26
C VAL A 59 1.07 -0.99 8.28
N SER A 60 0.34 0.12 8.15
CA SER A 60 -0.78 0.23 7.22
C SER A 60 -0.27 0.29 5.77
N ALA A 61 -0.86 -0.53 4.90
CA ALA A 61 -0.66 -0.47 3.45
C ALA A 61 -1.96 -0.02 2.75
N ASP A 62 -2.56 1.03 3.27
CA ASP A 62 -3.70 1.71 2.66
C ASP A 62 -3.32 3.14 2.26
N SER A 63 -3.40 3.43 0.95
CA SER A 63 -2.98 4.72 0.38
C SER A 63 -3.93 5.87 0.66
N ARG A 64 -4.99 5.65 1.42
CA ARG A 64 -5.97 6.67 1.80
C ARG A 64 -6.06 6.84 3.31
N GLN A 65 -5.96 5.77 4.10
CA GLN A 65 -5.93 5.86 5.57
C GLN A 65 -4.74 6.64 6.13
N ILE A 66 -3.72 6.88 5.33
CA ILE A 66 -2.54 7.66 5.71
C ILE A 66 -2.87 9.14 5.93
N PHE A 67 -3.95 9.65 5.31
CA PHE A 67 -4.32 11.07 5.38
C PHE A 67 -5.21 11.39 6.58
N LYS A 68 -4.84 12.42 7.35
CA LYS A 68 -5.50 12.84 8.60
C LYS A 68 -6.96 13.22 8.41
N GLU A 69 -7.26 13.86 7.30
CA GLU A 69 -8.57 14.44 7.00
C GLU A 69 -9.56 13.40 6.44
N MET A 70 -9.08 12.20 6.08
CA MET A 70 -9.87 11.15 5.42
C MET A 70 -10.08 9.98 6.38
N ARG A 71 -11.09 10.04 7.24
CA ARG A 71 -11.32 9.03 8.28
C ARG A 71 -12.44 8.05 7.94
N ILE A 72 -13.66 8.56 7.76
CA ILE A 72 -14.86 7.74 7.58
C ILE A 72 -14.81 7.05 6.21
N GLY A 73 -14.63 7.81 5.14
CA GLY A 73 -14.63 7.29 3.78
C GLY A 73 -13.49 6.30 3.47
N THR A 74 -12.46 6.27 4.31
CA THR A 74 -11.33 5.34 4.21
C THR A 74 -11.42 4.17 5.19
N ALA A 75 -12.44 4.15 6.05
CA ALA A 75 -12.61 3.16 7.11
C ALA A 75 -11.37 3.03 8.00
N VAL A 76 -10.85 4.15 8.49
CA VAL A 76 -9.78 4.16 9.50
C VAL A 76 -10.26 3.34 10.71
N PRO A 77 -9.44 2.44 11.27
CA PRO A 77 -9.79 1.68 12.46
C PRO A 77 -10.20 2.59 13.61
N ASP A 78 -11.15 2.15 14.42
CA ASP A 78 -11.60 2.90 15.59
C ASP A 78 -10.51 3.03 16.68
N ALA A 79 -10.73 3.91 17.62
CA ALA A 79 -9.77 4.19 18.69
C ALA A 79 -9.54 2.97 19.60
N GLU A 80 -10.51 2.06 19.73
CA GLU A 80 -10.34 0.83 20.51
C GLU A 80 -9.38 -0.11 19.79
N THR A 81 -9.56 -0.32 18.49
CA THR A 81 -8.69 -1.13 17.64
C THR A 81 -7.26 -0.58 17.64
N LEU A 82 -7.09 0.74 17.49
CA LEU A 82 -5.77 1.38 17.48
C LEU A 82 -5.05 1.29 18.84
N ARG A 83 -5.79 1.20 19.95
CA ARG A 83 -5.18 0.98 21.29
C ARG A 83 -4.70 -0.44 21.52
N LYS A 84 -5.29 -1.45 20.85
CA LYS A 84 -4.89 -2.86 21.00
C LYS A 84 -3.48 -3.15 20.51
N VAL A 85 -3.07 -2.50 19.42
CA VAL A 85 -1.77 -2.66 18.78
C VAL A 85 -1.35 -1.33 18.17
N ARG A 86 -0.07 -1.00 18.24
CA ARG A 86 0.46 0.20 17.55
C ARG A 86 0.37 0.04 16.04
N HIS A 87 -0.23 1.03 15.39
CA HIS A 87 -0.33 1.14 13.94
C HIS A 87 0.52 2.30 13.43
N HIS A 88 1.32 2.02 12.41
CA HIS A 88 2.10 3.03 11.68
C HIS A 88 1.38 3.40 10.40
N LEU A 89 1.56 4.63 9.94
CA LEU A 89 1.02 5.16 8.68
C LEU A 89 -0.51 5.17 8.60
N ILE A 90 -1.14 5.45 9.74
CA ILE A 90 -2.56 5.80 9.81
C ILE A 90 -2.68 7.24 10.26
N GLN A 91 -3.32 8.08 9.46
CA GLN A 91 -3.55 9.51 9.74
C GLN A 91 -2.26 10.28 10.10
N THR A 92 -1.16 10.02 9.39
CA THR A 92 0.14 10.63 9.64
C THR A 92 0.43 11.84 8.74
N HIS A 93 -0.17 11.90 7.55
CA HIS A 93 0.06 12.94 6.55
C HIS A 93 -1.20 13.78 6.30
N SER A 94 -1.03 15.01 5.78
CA SER A 94 -2.14 15.83 5.31
C SER A 94 -2.46 15.55 3.84
N VAL A 95 -3.72 15.74 3.43
CA VAL A 95 -4.11 15.66 2.00
C VAL A 95 -3.42 16.71 1.15
N THR A 96 -2.89 17.77 1.76
CA THR A 96 -2.13 18.84 1.10
C THR A 96 -0.65 18.50 0.90
N GLU A 97 -0.16 17.45 1.56
CA GLU A 97 1.23 17.01 1.39
C GLU A 97 1.36 16.14 0.13
N TYR A 98 2.37 16.43 -0.68
CA TYR A 98 2.69 15.53 -1.80
C TYR A 98 3.26 14.22 -1.27
N TYR A 99 2.49 13.14 -1.43
CA TYR A 99 2.86 11.81 -1.00
C TYR A 99 2.65 10.79 -2.12
N ASN A 100 3.65 9.98 -2.38
CA ASN A 100 3.63 9.00 -3.46
C ASN A 100 4.11 7.62 -2.99
N VAL A 101 4.03 6.63 -3.87
CA VAL A 101 4.41 5.25 -3.56
C VAL A 101 5.89 5.09 -3.25
N TYR A 102 6.76 5.92 -3.82
CA TYR A 102 8.19 5.90 -3.51
C TYR A 102 8.47 6.40 -2.09
N LYS A 103 7.86 7.53 -1.69
CA LYS A 103 7.96 8.04 -0.31
C LYS A 103 7.41 7.02 0.69
N TYR A 104 6.29 6.37 0.35
CA TYR A 104 5.73 5.28 1.16
C TYR A 104 6.71 4.12 1.32
N GLU A 105 7.35 3.63 0.24
CA GLU A 105 8.36 2.57 0.32
C GLU A 105 9.49 2.96 1.29
N GLN A 106 10.05 4.16 1.13
CA GLN A 106 11.17 4.63 1.96
C GLN A 106 10.77 4.72 3.44
N GLU A 107 9.60 5.30 3.74
CA GLU A 107 9.12 5.45 5.10
C GLU A 107 8.80 4.10 5.76
N VAL A 108 8.20 3.15 5.02
CA VAL A 108 7.97 1.79 5.54
C VAL A 108 9.28 1.08 5.83
N LEU A 109 10.25 1.17 4.94
CA LEU A 109 11.56 0.53 5.15
C LEU A 109 12.29 1.14 6.35
N ASP A 110 12.20 2.45 6.54
CA ASP A 110 12.75 3.12 7.72
C ASP A 110 12.06 2.64 9.02
N ILE A 111 10.72 2.61 9.06
CA ILE A 111 9.95 2.08 10.19
C ILE A 111 10.33 0.64 10.51
N LEU A 112 10.43 -0.22 9.47
CA LEU A 112 10.81 -1.61 9.68
C LEU A 112 12.23 -1.74 10.24
N GLN A 113 13.22 -1.07 9.63
CA GLN A 113 14.64 -1.24 9.97
C GLN A 113 15.03 -0.49 11.25
N ASN A 114 14.55 0.73 11.42
CA ASN A 114 15.00 1.63 12.48
C ASN A 114 14.08 1.67 13.71
N ASP A 115 12.86 1.13 13.60
CA ASP A 115 11.94 1.04 14.75
C ASP A 115 11.57 -0.42 15.06
N ILE A 116 10.74 -1.09 14.26
CA ILE A 116 10.16 -2.40 14.61
C ILE A 116 11.24 -3.48 14.74
N PHE A 117 12.09 -3.67 13.73
CA PHE A 117 13.09 -4.76 13.70
C PHE A 117 14.25 -4.57 14.68
N ARG A 118 14.39 -3.41 15.27
CA ARG A 118 15.32 -3.23 16.42
C ARG A 118 14.79 -3.87 17.70
N ARG A 119 13.49 -3.98 17.84
CA ARG A 119 12.82 -4.46 19.06
C ARG A 119 12.16 -5.84 18.87
N ARG A 120 11.80 -6.18 17.64
CA ARG A 120 11.03 -7.39 17.28
C ARG A 120 11.68 -8.10 16.10
N ASP A 121 11.41 -9.38 15.93
CA ASP A 121 11.88 -10.14 14.77
C ASP A 121 10.81 -10.21 13.66
N VAL A 122 9.57 -9.86 13.99
CA VAL A 122 8.43 -9.89 13.08
C VAL A 122 7.77 -8.52 13.05
N ALA A 123 7.26 -8.13 11.87
CA ALA A 123 6.35 -7.00 11.67
C ALA A 123 5.13 -7.47 10.88
N VAL A 124 3.97 -6.85 11.11
CA VAL A 124 2.75 -7.09 10.32
C VAL A 124 2.50 -5.89 9.41
N MET A 125 2.23 -6.13 8.14
CA MET A 125 1.71 -5.13 7.21
C MET A 125 0.26 -5.48 6.87
N CYS A 126 -0.63 -4.49 6.90
CA CYS A 126 -2.04 -4.71 6.63
C CYS A 126 -2.58 -3.71 5.62
N GLY A 127 -3.16 -4.18 4.51
CA GLY A 127 -3.79 -3.26 3.58
C GLY A 127 -4.29 -3.85 2.28
N GLY A 128 -4.86 -2.96 1.46
CA GLY A 128 -5.43 -3.29 0.15
C GLY A 128 -4.84 -2.49 -1.00
N SER A 129 -3.87 -1.59 -0.76
CA SER A 129 -3.25 -0.78 -1.79
C SER A 129 -2.17 -1.59 -2.50
N MET A 130 -2.55 -2.14 -3.65
CA MET A 130 -1.78 -3.09 -4.44
C MET A 130 -0.35 -2.60 -4.74
N LEU A 131 -0.24 -1.34 -5.20
CA LEU A 131 1.05 -0.75 -5.56
C LEU A 131 1.92 -0.47 -4.33
N TYR A 132 1.33 -0.12 -3.18
CA TYR A 132 2.05 0.08 -1.92
C TYR A 132 2.68 -1.22 -1.42
N ILE A 133 1.90 -2.30 -1.40
CA ILE A 133 2.38 -3.62 -1.02
C ILE A 133 3.48 -4.09 -1.99
N ASP A 134 3.28 -3.89 -3.29
CA ASP A 134 4.25 -4.29 -4.30
C ASP A 134 5.58 -3.51 -4.17
N ALA A 135 5.51 -2.21 -3.91
CA ALA A 135 6.67 -1.36 -3.68
C ALA A 135 7.51 -1.84 -2.48
N VAL A 136 6.87 -2.17 -1.36
CA VAL A 136 7.58 -2.71 -0.20
C VAL A 136 8.18 -4.09 -0.48
N CYS A 137 7.50 -4.94 -1.25
CA CYS A 137 7.98 -6.28 -1.58
C CYS A 137 9.13 -6.29 -2.59
N ASN A 138 8.97 -5.53 -3.66
CA ASN A 138 9.81 -5.65 -4.86
C ASN A 138 10.63 -4.38 -5.15
N GLY A 139 10.39 -3.30 -4.42
CA GLY A 139 10.93 -1.99 -4.74
C GLY A 139 10.12 -1.26 -5.80
N ILE A 140 10.30 0.05 -5.83
CA ILE A 140 9.79 0.89 -6.90
C ILE A 140 10.90 1.78 -7.41
N ASP A 141 10.85 2.08 -8.70
CA ASP A 141 11.79 2.99 -9.31
C ASP A 141 11.53 4.43 -8.83
N PHE A 142 12.60 5.16 -8.62
CA PHE A 142 12.53 6.58 -8.31
C PHE A 142 11.92 7.35 -9.50
N ALA A 143 11.05 8.29 -9.19
CA ALA A 143 10.64 9.33 -10.12
C ALA A 143 10.71 10.67 -9.38
N PRO A 144 11.16 11.75 -10.04
CA PRO A 144 11.21 13.06 -9.40
C PRO A 144 9.83 13.50 -8.92
N ASP A 145 9.80 14.32 -7.89
CA ASP A 145 8.58 14.96 -7.44
C ASP A 145 8.00 15.82 -8.58
N PRO A 146 6.70 15.95 -8.70
CA PRO A 146 6.08 16.67 -9.80
C PRO A 146 6.41 18.17 -9.75
N ASP A 147 6.59 18.73 -10.93
CA ASP A 147 6.46 20.14 -11.14
C ASP A 147 4.96 20.45 -11.33
N GLU A 148 4.36 21.13 -10.35
CA GLU A 148 2.91 21.37 -10.34
C GLU A 148 2.46 22.32 -11.46
N GLU A 149 3.28 23.29 -11.83
CA GLU A 149 2.98 24.23 -12.92
C GLU A 149 3.01 23.50 -14.27
N LEU A 150 4.06 22.76 -14.54
CA LEU A 150 4.18 21.93 -15.74
C LEU A 150 3.06 20.88 -15.83
N ARG A 151 2.71 20.26 -14.72
CA ARG A 151 1.61 19.29 -14.66
C ARG A 151 0.27 19.96 -15.00
N ALA A 152 -0.01 21.14 -14.45
CA ALA A 152 -1.21 21.90 -14.75
C ALA A 152 -1.27 22.29 -16.24
N GLU A 153 -0.15 22.75 -16.83
CA GLU A 153 -0.05 23.04 -18.25
C GLU A 153 -0.36 21.81 -19.12
N LEU A 154 0.23 20.66 -18.81
CA LEU A 154 -0.01 19.42 -19.56
C LEU A 154 -1.47 18.96 -19.48
N TRP A 155 -2.12 19.13 -18.33
CA TRP A 155 -3.54 18.85 -18.17
C TRP A 155 -4.41 19.81 -18.96
N GLN A 156 -4.11 21.12 -18.94
CA GLN A 156 -4.82 22.13 -19.71
C GLN A 156 -4.72 21.84 -21.22
N ARG A 157 -3.52 21.47 -21.69
CA ARG A 157 -3.32 21.07 -23.10
C ARG A 157 -4.13 19.81 -23.45
N PHE A 158 -4.16 18.83 -22.55
CA PHE A 158 -4.99 17.64 -22.76
C PHE A 158 -6.48 17.97 -22.87
N GLU A 159 -7.00 18.88 -22.07
CA GLU A 159 -8.39 19.32 -22.12
C GLU A 159 -8.72 20.12 -23.38
N ALA A 160 -7.80 20.95 -23.84
CA ALA A 160 -7.99 21.81 -25.01
C ALA A 160 -7.77 21.08 -26.35
N GLU A 161 -6.74 20.23 -26.44
CA GLU A 161 -6.24 19.66 -27.70
C GLU A 161 -6.51 18.14 -27.80
N GLY A 162 -6.90 17.50 -26.69
CA GLY A 162 -7.02 16.05 -26.60
C GLY A 162 -5.68 15.34 -26.39
N ILE A 163 -5.69 14.01 -26.50
CA ILE A 163 -4.52 13.18 -26.14
C ILE A 163 -3.49 13.05 -27.27
N GLU A 164 -3.88 13.26 -28.54
CA GLU A 164 -3.02 12.94 -29.69
C GLU A 164 -1.74 13.81 -29.75
N PRO A 165 -1.77 15.14 -29.55
CA PRO A 165 -0.55 15.96 -29.51
C PRO A 165 0.42 15.50 -28.40
N LEU A 166 -0.11 15.11 -27.23
CA LEU A 166 0.70 14.62 -26.12
C LEU A 166 1.34 13.27 -26.43
N LYS A 167 0.65 12.36 -27.13
CA LYS A 167 1.22 11.10 -27.61
C LYS A 167 2.38 11.34 -28.57
N MET A 168 2.22 12.28 -29.51
CA MET A 168 3.27 12.61 -30.47
C MET A 168 4.50 13.18 -29.78
N GLN A 169 4.31 14.07 -28.80
CA GLN A 169 5.39 14.60 -27.98
C GLN A 169 6.10 13.51 -27.18
N LEU A 170 5.35 12.57 -26.56
CA LEU A 170 5.92 11.45 -25.85
C LEU A 170 6.74 10.53 -26.79
N LYS A 171 6.23 10.27 -27.97
CA LYS A 171 6.94 9.46 -28.99
C LYS A 171 8.28 10.10 -29.37
N PHE A 172 8.36 11.43 -29.41
CA PHE A 172 9.60 12.16 -29.69
C PHE A 172 10.57 12.15 -28.50
N LEU A 173 10.08 12.36 -27.28
CA LEU A 173 10.92 12.47 -26.07
C LEU A 173 11.32 11.09 -25.49
N ASP A 174 10.48 10.09 -25.64
CA ASP A 174 10.72 8.72 -25.13
C ASP A 174 10.05 7.65 -26.01
N PRO A 175 10.61 7.35 -27.17
CA PRO A 175 10.09 6.33 -28.06
C PRO A 175 9.93 4.96 -27.37
N LYS A 176 10.90 4.58 -26.52
CA LYS A 176 10.90 3.31 -25.81
C LYS A 176 9.69 3.17 -24.87
N TYR A 177 9.34 4.24 -24.15
CA TYR A 177 8.16 4.20 -23.28
C TYR A 177 6.87 4.26 -24.09
N TYR A 178 6.84 5.06 -25.16
CA TYR A 178 5.71 5.15 -26.08
C TYR A 178 5.29 3.78 -26.62
N ASP A 179 6.24 2.95 -27.05
CA ASP A 179 5.98 1.62 -27.62
C ASP A 179 5.44 0.61 -26.59
N THR A 180 5.63 0.86 -25.30
CA THR A 180 5.27 -0.07 -24.22
C THR A 180 4.13 0.41 -23.33
N CYS A 181 3.80 1.70 -23.36
CA CYS A 181 2.77 2.25 -22.50
C CYS A 181 1.36 2.05 -23.08
N ASP A 182 0.37 2.04 -22.17
CA ASP A 182 -1.04 2.09 -22.57
C ASP A 182 -1.37 3.51 -23.07
N LEU A 183 -1.45 3.69 -24.39
CA LEU A 183 -1.72 4.96 -25.04
C LEU A 183 -3.16 5.49 -24.85
N HIS A 184 -4.07 4.69 -24.26
CA HIS A 184 -5.39 5.14 -23.83
C HIS A 184 -5.38 5.75 -22.41
N ASN A 185 -4.28 5.59 -21.69
CA ASN A 185 -4.15 6.10 -20.33
C ASN A 185 -3.46 7.48 -20.31
N HIS A 186 -4.27 8.55 -20.46
CA HIS A 186 -3.79 9.92 -20.46
C HIS A 186 -2.96 10.28 -19.21
N THR A 187 -3.32 9.77 -18.03
CA THR A 187 -2.57 10.02 -16.79
C THR A 187 -1.14 9.48 -16.86
N ARG A 188 -0.92 8.32 -17.49
CA ARG A 188 0.43 7.76 -17.67
C ARG A 188 1.24 8.53 -18.69
N ILE A 189 0.59 9.01 -19.77
CA ILE A 189 1.23 9.83 -20.80
C ILE A 189 1.67 11.17 -20.21
N ILE A 190 0.77 11.86 -19.50
CA ILE A 190 1.06 13.14 -18.84
C ILE A 190 2.20 12.98 -17.84
N LYS A 191 2.17 11.92 -17.00
CA LYS A 191 3.26 11.66 -16.04
C LYS A 191 4.60 11.42 -16.73
N ALA A 192 4.63 10.69 -17.83
CA ALA A 192 5.86 10.45 -18.57
C ALA A 192 6.41 11.73 -19.20
N LEU A 193 5.53 12.53 -19.80
CA LEU A 193 5.90 13.84 -20.38
C LEU A 193 6.44 14.78 -19.31
N GLU A 194 5.75 14.91 -18.17
CA GLU A 194 6.21 15.72 -17.05
C GLU A 194 7.65 15.37 -16.66
N VAL A 195 7.94 14.07 -16.46
CA VAL A 195 9.30 13.64 -16.12
C VAL A 195 10.30 13.91 -17.24
N CYS A 196 9.94 13.66 -18.50
CA CYS A 196 10.82 13.94 -19.64
C CYS A 196 11.17 15.43 -19.74
N ILE A 197 10.18 16.30 -19.62
CA ILE A 197 10.37 17.76 -19.75
C ILE A 197 11.13 18.30 -18.56
N GLN A 198 10.73 17.94 -17.35
CA GLN A 198 11.36 18.39 -16.11
C GLN A 198 12.84 17.99 -16.00
N THR A 199 13.18 16.79 -16.45
CA THR A 199 14.53 16.23 -16.25
C THR A 199 15.44 16.31 -17.48
N GLY A 200 14.86 16.55 -18.65
CA GLY A 200 15.57 16.43 -19.94
C GLY A 200 15.97 14.99 -20.30
N LYS A 201 15.45 13.98 -19.61
CA LYS A 201 15.77 12.56 -19.81
C LYS A 201 14.51 11.76 -20.13
N PRO A 202 14.60 10.70 -20.95
CA PRO A 202 13.48 9.80 -21.20
C PRO A 202 12.94 9.19 -19.90
N TYR A 203 11.61 9.14 -19.72
CA TYR A 203 10.97 8.52 -18.56
C TYR A 203 11.36 7.04 -18.42
N SER A 204 11.55 6.34 -19.56
CA SER A 204 12.01 4.94 -19.57
C SER A 204 13.39 4.74 -18.92
N SER A 205 14.23 5.78 -18.85
CA SER A 205 15.53 5.71 -18.17
C SER A 205 15.41 5.62 -16.64
N PHE A 206 14.31 6.09 -16.08
CA PHE A 206 14.00 5.98 -14.66
C PHE A 206 13.28 4.67 -14.32
N ARG A 207 12.80 3.92 -15.32
CA ARG A 207 12.07 2.67 -15.13
C ARG A 207 12.97 1.47 -15.39
N THR A 208 13.74 1.12 -14.38
CA THR A 208 14.67 -0.01 -14.45
C THR A 208 13.96 -1.35 -14.38
N GLY A 209 12.82 -1.42 -13.69
CA GLY A 209 12.08 -2.65 -13.44
C GLY A 209 12.84 -3.67 -12.60
N ILE A 210 13.96 -3.27 -12.00
CA ILE A 210 14.80 -4.15 -11.18
C ILE A 210 14.14 -4.36 -9.83
N LYS A 211 13.89 -5.62 -9.49
CA LYS A 211 13.40 -5.96 -8.15
C LYS A 211 14.52 -5.77 -7.14
N LYS A 212 14.21 -5.03 -6.07
CA LYS A 212 15.13 -4.81 -4.95
C LYS A 212 15.02 -5.99 -3.98
N GLU A 213 16.12 -6.58 -3.61
CA GLU A 213 16.17 -7.57 -2.54
C GLU A 213 15.86 -6.91 -1.18
N ARG A 214 15.27 -7.66 -0.28
CA ARG A 214 14.95 -7.22 1.09
C ARG A 214 15.74 -8.06 2.10
N ASP A 215 16.22 -7.39 3.13
CA ASP A 215 16.98 -8.04 4.23
C ASP A 215 16.08 -8.83 5.18
N PHE A 216 14.78 -8.96 4.85
CA PHE A 216 13.79 -9.68 5.62
C PHE A 216 12.97 -10.64 4.74
N GLU A 217 12.44 -11.67 5.36
CA GLU A 217 11.54 -12.61 4.71
C GLU A 217 10.14 -11.98 4.56
N ILE A 218 9.46 -12.28 3.46
CA ILE A 218 8.11 -11.80 3.20
C ILE A 218 7.15 -12.98 3.14
N VAL A 219 6.18 -12.96 4.06
CA VAL A 219 5.08 -13.94 4.12
C VAL A 219 3.79 -13.23 3.77
N LYS A 220 3.09 -13.68 2.71
CA LYS A 220 1.83 -13.09 2.28
C LYS A 220 0.66 -13.99 2.63
N ILE A 221 -0.38 -13.41 3.24
CA ILE A 221 -1.64 -14.06 3.60
C ILE A 221 -2.77 -13.26 2.96
N GLY A 222 -3.48 -13.89 2.03
CA GLY A 222 -4.64 -13.30 1.37
C GLY A 222 -5.92 -13.62 2.13
N LEU A 223 -6.74 -12.61 2.41
CA LEU A 223 -8.06 -12.80 3.02
C LEU A 223 -9.16 -12.47 2.02
N ASN A 224 -10.12 -13.37 1.88
CA ASN A 224 -11.28 -13.15 1.03
C ASN A 224 -12.50 -13.90 1.57
N TYR A 225 -13.68 -13.42 1.20
CA TYR A 225 -14.96 -14.10 1.39
C TYR A 225 -15.51 -14.58 0.04
N PRO A 226 -16.46 -15.54 0.02
CA PRO A 226 -17.32 -15.76 -1.14
C PRO A 226 -17.92 -14.44 -1.63
N ARG A 227 -18.11 -14.34 -2.93
CA ARG A 227 -18.45 -13.08 -3.61
C ARG A 227 -19.70 -12.41 -3.04
N GLU A 228 -20.72 -13.17 -2.75
CA GLU A 228 -22.00 -12.69 -2.23
C GLU A 228 -21.81 -12.06 -0.84
N ILE A 229 -21.08 -12.74 0.03
CA ILE A 229 -20.75 -12.26 1.37
C ILE A 229 -19.91 -10.99 1.30
N LEU A 230 -18.90 -10.96 0.43
CA LEU A 230 -18.07 -9.78 0.26
C LEU A 230 -18.86 -8.58 -0.24
N HIS A 231 -19.77 -8.77 -1.20
CA HIS A 231 -20.62 -7.71 -1.74
C HIS A 231 -21.59 -7.16 -0.68
N ASP A 232 -22.21 -8.03 0.11
CA ASP A 232 -23.06 -7.61 1.20
C ASP A 232 -22.30 -6.81 2.27
N ARG A 233 -21.13 -7.29 2.68
CA ARG A 233 -20.22 -6.57 3.61
C ARG A 233 -19.82 -5.20 3.08
N ILE A 234 -19.51 -5.08 1.78
CA ILE A 234 -19.21 -3.80 1.14
C ILE A 234 -20.42 -2.86 1.21
N ASN A 235 -21.61 -3.34 0.85
CA ASN A 235 -22.80 -2.52 0.85
C ASN A 235 -23.10 -2.00 2.27
N ARG A 236 -23.15 -2.89 3.26
CA ARG A 236 -23.38 -2.51 4.68
C ARG A 236 -22.34 -1.51 5.19
N ARG A 237 -21.05 -1.68 4.81
CA ARG A 237 -20.01 -0.74 5.19
C ARG A 237 -20.28 0.66 4.64
N VAL A 238 -20.76 0.78 3.41
CA VAL A 238 -21.11 2.08 2.83
C VAL A 238 -22.29 2.71 3.57
N ASP A 239 -23.30 1.91 3.93
CA ASP A 239 -24.43 2.40 4.70
C ASP A 239 -23.97 2.92 6.09
N ILE A 240 -23.15 2.16 6.79
CA ILE A 240 -22.55 2.59 8.07
C ILE A 240 -21.73 3.89 7.91
N MET A 241 -20.90 4.01 6.86
CA MET A 241 -20.15 5.24 6.60
C MET A 241 -21.07 6.45 6.43
N MET A 242 -22.20 6.28 5.74
CA MET A 242 -23.19 7.37 5.58
C MET A 242 -23.81 7.75 6.93
N ASP A 243 -24.15 6.77 7.75
CA ASP A 243 -24.73 6.98 9.09
C ASP A 243 -23.71 7.64 10.05
N GLU A 244 -22.42 7.33 9.89
CA GLU A 244 -21.31 7.94 10.66
C GLU A 244 -20.94 9.36 10.20
N GLY A 245 -21.56 9.88 9.13
CA GLY A 245 -21.38 11.25 8.67
C GLY A 245 -20.38 11.41 7.52
N LEU A 246 -20.22 10.40 6.64
CA LEU A 246 -19.36 10.50 5.46
C LEU A 246 -19.66 11.73 4.60
N LEU A 247 -20.93 12.12 4.46
CA LEU A 247 -21.28 13.31 3.68
C LEU A 247 -20.71 14.59 4.29
N ASP A 248 -20.72 14.70 5.61
CA ASP A 248 -20.18 15.89 6.30
C ASP A 248 -18.64 15.92 6.25
N GLU A 249 -18.01 14.75 6.33
CA GLU A 249 -16.56 14.63 6.07
C GLU A 249 -16.22 15.13 4.65
N VAL A 250 -16.96 14.70 3.63
CA VAL A 250 -16.73 15.13 2.23
C VAL A 250 -17.00 16.62 2.04
N ARG A 251 -18.05 17.17 2.68
CA ARG A 251 -18.33 18.63 2.65
C ARG A 251 -17.19 19.45 3.23
N SER A 252 -16.58 19.00 4.31
CA SER A 252 -15.44 19.68 4.92
C SER A 252 -14.20 19.72 4.02
N LEU A 253 -14.13 18.82 3.04
CA LEU A 253 -12.98 18.64 2.14
C LEU A 253 -13.20 19.21 0.73
N VAL A 254 -14.30 19.92 0.48
CA VAL A 254 -14.64 20.46 -0.85
C VAL A 254 -13.51 21.34 -1.40
N GLN A 255 -12.85 22.14 -0.57
CA GLN A 255 -11.72 22.99 -0.98
C GLN A 255 -10.51 22.21 -1.51
N TYR A 256 -10.38 20.93 -1.12
CA TYR A 256 -9.28 20.04 -1.50
C TYR A 256 -9.66 19.03 -2.59
N ARG A 257 -10.88 19.12 -3.14
CA ARG A 257 -11.49 18.13 -4.06
C ARG A 257 -10.63 17.76 -5.27
N ASN A 258 -9.80 18.69 -5.74
CA ASN A 258 -8.92 18.48 -6.89
C ASN A 258 -7.61 17.80 -6.54
N LEU A 259 -7.31 17.61 -5.25
CA LEU A 259 -6.11 16.91 -4.81
C LEU A 259 -6.22 15.40 -5.05
N MET A 260 -5.11 14.82 -5.41
CA MET A 260 -4.99 13.39 -5.75
C MET A 260 -5.56 12.44 -4.69
N PRO A 261 -5.37 12.65 -3.37
CA PRO A 261 -5.98 11.81 -2.34
C PRO A 261 -7.49 11.70 -2.43
N LEU A 262 -8.18 12.79 -2.78
CA LEU A 262 -9.64 12.86 -2.83
C LEU A 262 -10.24 12.31 -4.13
N ASN A 263 -9.40 12.01 -5.12
CA ASN A 263 -9.82 11.32 -6.34
C ASN A 263 -10.00 9.81 -6.07
N THR A 264 -10.92 9.46 -5.17
CA THR A 264 -11.17 8.08 -4.73
C THR A 264 -12.64 7.80 -4.55
N VAL A 265 -13.01 6.51 -4.51
CA VAL A 265 -14.39 6.06 -4.30
C VAL A 265 -14.91 6.55 -2.94
N GLY A 266 -16.14 6.97 -2.90
CA GLY A 266 -16.78 7.58 -1.74
C GLY A 266 -16.79 9.10 -1.82
N TYR A 267 -15.64 9.71 -2.10
CA TYR A 267 -15.51 11.16 -2.17
C TYR A 267 -15.98 11.71 -3.53
N LYS A 268 -15.59 11.09 -4.63
CA LYS A 268 -15.96 11.55 -5.98
C LYS A 268 -17.46 11.58 -6.18
N GLU A 269 -18.13 10.52 -5.80
CA GLU A 269 -19.58 10.36 -5.96
C GLU A 269 -20.34 11.40 -5.10
N LEU A 270 -19.84 11.70 -3.90
CA LEU A 270 -20.43 12.71 -3.04
C LEU A 270 -20.08 14.15 -3.48
N PHE A 271 -18.93 14.39 -4.11
CA PHE A 271 -18.69 15.68 -4.78
C PHE A 271 -19.65 15.90 -5.95
N ASP A 272 -19.96 14.86 -6.73
CA ASP A 272 -20.95 14.97 -7.81
C ASP A 272 -22.37 15.25 -7.25
N TYR A 273 -22.72 14.71 -6.08
CA TYR A 273 -23.95 15.07 -5.38
C TYR A 273 -23.92 16.54 -4.90
N ILE A 274 -22.82 16.99 -4.29
CA ILE A 274 -22.67 18.39 -3.82
C ILE A 274 -22.79 19.37 -4.98
N ASP A 275 -22.31 18.98 -6.17
CA ASP A 275 -22.43 19.78 -7.41
C ASP A 275 -23.82 19.66 -8.08
N ASN A 276 -24.79 18.99 -7.48
CA ASN A 276 -26.11 18.73 -8.04
C ASN A 276 -26.10 17.96 -9.39
N LYS A 277 -25.05 17.18 -9.67
CA LYS A 277 -24.97 16.31 -10.86
C LYS A 277 -25.77 15.01 -10.68
N THR A 278 -26.04 14.63 -9.44
CA THR A 278 -26.79 13.43 -9.07
C THR A 278 -27.49 13.63 -7.73
N ASP A 279 -28.52 12.82 -7.42
CA ASP A 279 -29.13 12.77 -6.09
C ASP A 279 -28.31 11.90 -5.11
N LEU A 280 -28.58 12.05 -3.80
CA LEU A 280 -27.83 11.35 -2.76
C LEU A 280 -27.97 9.83 -2.84
N ALA A 281 -29.19 9.32 -3.10
CA ALA A 281 -29.44 7.89 -3.16
C ALA A 281 -28.64 7.25 -4.32
N THR A 282 -28.64 7.89 -5.48
CA THR A 282 -27.83 7.50 -6.64
C THR A 282 -26.33 7.54 -6.31
N ALA A 283 -25.84 8.60 -5.65
CA ALA A 283 -24.44 8.70 -5.24
C ALA A 283 -24.04 7.53 -4.33
N VAL A 284 -24.84 7.18 -3.32
CA VAL A 284 -24.59 6.04 -2.42
C VAL A 284 -24.56 4.71 -3.18
N GLU A 285 -25.48 4.47 -4.10
CA GLU A 285 -25.47 3.25 -4.92
C GLU A 285 -24.25 3.20 -5.85
N LEU A 286 -23.80 4.34 -6.36
CA LEU A 286 -22.54 4.44 -7.13
C LEU A 286 -21.33 4.10 -6.27
N ILE A 287 -21.27 4.57 -5.03
CA ILE A 287 -20.21 4.23 -4.08
C ILE A 287 -20.17 2.71 -3.85
N LYS A 288 -21.29 2.08 -3.53
CA LYS A 288 -21.39 0.63 -3.36
C LYS A 288 -20.89 -0.12 -4.60
N ARG A 289 -21.40 0.26 -5.78
CA ARG A 289 -21.00 -0.33 -7.06
C ARG A 289 -19.49 -0.18 -7.34
N ASN A 290 -18.96 1.02 -7.17
CA ASN A 290 -17.56 1.31 -7.48
C ASN A 290 -16.62 0.66 -6.46
N THR A 291 -17.02 0.53 -5.19
CA THR A 291 -16.31 -0.22 -4.16
C THR A 291 -16.24 -1.72 -4.51
N ARG A 292 -17.35 -2.33 -4.97
CA ARG A 292 -17.34 -3.73 -5.46
C ARG A 292 -16.41 -3.91 -6.67
N ARG A 293 -16.39 -2.93 -7.61
CA ARG A 293 -15.45 -2.94 -8.74
C ARG A 293 -13.99 -2.83 -8.30
N TYR A 294 -13.73 -2.00 -7.30
CA TYR A 294 -12.39 -1.87 -6.71
C TYR A 294 -11.95 -3.16 -6.03
N ALA A 295 -12.81 -3.78 -5.23
CA ALA A 295 -12.56 -5.08 -4.61
C ALA A 295 -12.21 -6.17 -5.65
N LYS A 296 -12.92 -6.21 -6.78
CA LYS A 296 -12.59 -7.12 -7.90
C LYS A 296 -11.20 -6.84 -8.48
N LYS A 297 -10.81 -5.57 -8.64
CA LYS A 297 -9.45 -5.21 -9.10
C LYS A 297 -8.38 -5.66 -8.12
N GLN A 298 -8.62 -5.50 -6.81
CA GLN A 298 -7.70 -5.97 -5.76
C GLN A 298 -7.51 -7.49 -5.84
N ILE A 299 -8.59 -8.27 -5.91
CA ILE A 299 -8.53 -9.74 -6.05
C ILE A 299 -7.74 -10.13 -7.30
N THR A 300 -8.04 -9.52 -8.45
CA THR A 300 -7.35 -9.81 -9.72
C THR A 300 -5.85 -9.52 -9.63
N TRP A 301 -5.47 -8.43 -8.95
CA TRP A 301 -4.07 -8.09 -8.75
C TRP A 301 -3.37 -9.07 -7.82
N PHE A 302 -3.95 -9.32 -6.65
CA PHE A 302 -3.34 -10.19 -5.65
C PHE A 302 -3.25 -11.64 -6.08
N ASN A 303 -4.17 -12.15 -6.91
CA ASN A 303 -4.05 -13.47 -7.52
C ASN A 303 -2.78 -13.67 -8.34
N LYS A 304 -2.19 -12.58 -8.87
CA LYS A 304 -0.92 -12.64 -9.63
C LYS A 304 0.31 -12.59 -8.73
N THR A 305 0.17 -12.11 -7.50
CA THR A 305 1.30 -11.77 -6.61
C THR A 305 1.39 -12.65 -5.36
N VAL A 306 0.28 -13.30 -5.01
CA VAL A 306 0.24 -14.23 -3.87
C VAL A 306 0.42 -15.63 -4.41
N ASN A 307 1.32 -16.40 -3.83
CA ASN A 307 1.44 -17.84 -4.09
C ASN A 307 0.22 -18.59 -3.51
N ASN A 308 -0.98 -18.14 -3.87
CA ASN A 308 -2.32 -18.70 -3.63
C ASN A 308 -2.67 -19.12 -2.19
N ARG A 309 -2.17 -18.40 -1.19
CA ARG A 309 -2.61 -18.60 0.20
C ARG A 309 -3.78 -17.67 0.52
N TRP A 310 -4.96 -18.02 -0.02
CA TRP A 310 -6.22 -17.36 0.29
C TRP A 310 -6.94 -18.09 1.42
N TYR A 311 -7.41 -17.33 2.40
CA TYR A 311 -8.10 -17.84 3.57
C TYR A 311 -9.43 -17.12 3.76
N ASN A 312 -10.42 -17.85 4.28
CA ASN A 312 -11.61 -17.26 4.85
C ASN A 312 -11.24 -16.73 6.26
N PRO A 313 -11.40 -15.43 6.54
CA PRO A 313 -10.92 -14.86 7.80
C PRO A 313 -11.64 -15.37 9.05
N VAL A 314 -12.82 -16.02 8.91
CA VAL A 314 -13.56 -16.62 10.03
C VAL A 314 -13.26 -18.10 10.14
N GLU A 315 -13.38 -18.84 9.04
CA GLU A 315 -13.25 -20.32 9.04
C GLU A 315 -11.80 -20.78 9.19
N ASP A 316 -10.85 -20.00 8.69
CA ASP A 316 -9.43 -20.38 8.64
C ASP A 316 -8.56 -19.66 9.68
N GLU A 317 -9.13 -18.91 10.63
CA GLU A 317 -8.36 -18.15 11.63
C GLU A 317 -7.33 -19.02 12.36
N ALA A 318 -7.76 -20.16 12.88
CA ALA A 318 -6.86 -21.08 13.59
C ALA A 318 -5.72 -21.62 12.70
N LYS A 319 -6.01 -21.91 11.43
CA LYS A 319 -5.01 -22.36 10.47
C LYS A 319 -3.97 -21.26 10.15
N ILE A 320 -4.41 -19.99 10.07
CA ILE A 320 -3.52 -18.87 9.86
C ILE A 320 -2.56 -18.72 11.04
N LEU A 321 -3.07 -18.73 12.27
CA LEU A 321 -2.25 -18.59 13.47
C LEU A 321 -1.27 -19.77 13.63
N GLN A 322 -1.74 -20.99 13.41
CA GLN A 322 -0.87 -22.18 13.42
C GLN A 322 0.25 -22.07 12.38
N PHE A 323 -0.09 -21.74 11.13
CA PHE A 323 0.90 -21.54 10.06
C PHE A 323 1.97 -20.53 10.44
N LEU A 324 1.60 -19.41 11.08
CA LEU A 324 2.55 -18.36 11.48
C LEU A 324 3.42 -18.75 12.69
N SER A 325 2.97 -19.69 13.51
CA SER A 325 3.74 -20.22 14.65
C SER A 325 4.76 -21.27 14.22
N GLU A 326 4.51 -21.98 13.11
CA GLU A 326 5.38 -23.03 12.57
C GLU A 326 6.39 -22.49 11.53
N ALA A 327 6.15 -21.32 10.98
CA ALA A 327 6.96 -20.68 9.96
C ALA A 327 7.98 -19.73 10.59
#